data_ee26bea78856b73ce70173ad27eb7887
#
_entry.id   ee26bea78856b73ce70173ad27eb7887
#
_cell.length_a   1.000
_cell.length_b   1.000
_cell.length_c   1.000
_cell.angle_alpha   90.00
_cell.angle_beta   90.00
_cell.angle_gamma   90.00
#
_symmetry.space_group_name_H-M   'P 1'
#
loop_
_entity.id
_entity.type
_entity.pdbx_description
1 polymer ?
#
loop_
_entity_poly.entity_id
_entity_poly.type
_entity_poly.pdbx_seq_one_letter_code
_entity_poly.pdbx_strand_id
1 'polypeptide(L)'
;MKDASAEVVDKELSTEDGERESLVDALAEPEPNERRGRRKRRSRARARTISIRRLSKAELNRGRELYPATDNWTPKTRSECKDMERPCPFVSCKYHLYIDVHPVRGSIKLNFPDIDIWEMTETCALDVADRGGITLEDVGEIMNLTRERVRQVETAGLARLQDLRDVARHNAYVT
;
A
#
# COMPACT_ATOMS: atom_id res chain seq x y z
N MET A 1 77.71 0.63 41.59
CA MET A 1 78.42 -0.48 40.96
C MET A 1 77.57 -0.89 39.82
N LYS A 2 77.91 -0.41 38.65
CA LYS A 2 78.24 -1.26 37.48
C LYS A 2 77.02 -1.75 36.81
N ASP A 3 76.74 -1.62 35.58
CA ASP A 3 77.43 -1.19 34.34
C ASP A 3 76.26 -1.13 33.30
N ALA A 4 76.12 -0.07 32.54
CA ALA A 4 76.74 0.24 31.27
C ALA A 4 76.69 -0.85 30.20
N SER A 5 76.29 -0.42 29.08
CA SER A 5 76.59 -0.93 27.74
C SER A 5 75.43 -1.58 27.03
N ALA A 6 75.08 -0.94 26.05
CA ALA A 6 75.30 -1.01 24.59
C ALA A 6 74.13 -1.70 23.90
N GLU A 7 73.68 -1.38 22.80
CA GLU A 7 74.08 -0.65 21.59
C GLU A 7 72.82 -0.50 20.74
N VAL A 8 72.52 0.65 20.25
CA VAL A 8 72.65 1.13 18.89
C VAL A 8 72.92 -0.02 17.87
N VAL A 9 72.00 -0.33 17.10
CA VAL A 9 71.95 -0.58 15.66
C VAL A 9 70.56 -1.17 15.39
N ASP A 10 69.75 -0.42 14.71
CA ASP A 10 68.93 -0.79 13.55
C ASP A 10 67.89 0.30 13.37
N LYS A 11 68.38 1.42 12.95
CA LYS A 11 67.60 2.47 12.36
C LYS A 11 68.05 2.57 10.92
N GLU A 12 67.39 1.91 10.07
CA GLU A 12 67.34 2.12 8.62
C GLU A 12 66.78 0.87 7.94
N LEU A 13 65.45 0.78 7.81
CA LEU A 13 64.76 0.12 6.67
C LEU A 13 63.25 0.22 6.87
N SER A 14 62.68 1.39 6.83
CA SER A 14 61.23 1.49 6.82
C SER A 14 60.69 2.76 6.13
N THR A 15 61.38 3.27 5.14
CA THR A 15 60.92 4.46 4.41
C THR A 15 60.61 4.21 2.92
N GLU A 16 60.72 3.01 2.42
CA GLU A 16 60.42 2.76 1.00
C GLU A 16 59.04 2.13 0.73
N ASP A 17 58.37 1.58 1.72
CA ASP A 17 57.06 0.97 1.55
C ASP A 17 55.90 1.96 1.68
N GLY A 18 56.10 3.11 2.35
CA GLY A 18 55.05 4.13 2.54
C GLY A 18 54.77 4.97 1.26
N GLU A 19 55.71 5.11 0.38
CA GLU A 19 55.49 5.91 -0.85
C GLU A 19 54.87 5.09 -2.01
N ARG A 20 54.90 3.79 -1.96
CA ARG A 20 54.25 2.94 -2.97
C ARG A 20 52.73 2.83 -2.74
N GLU A 21 52.29 2.81 -1.52
CA GLU A 21 50.83 2.77 -1.25
C GLU A 21 50.12 4.08 -1.62
N SER A 22 50.82 5.23 -1.47
CA SER A 22 50.21 6.53 -1.83
C SER A 22 50.06 6.75 -3.34
N LEU A 23 50.85 6.07 -4.16
CA LEU A 23 50.76 6.18 -5.63
C LEU A 23 49.69 5.26 -6.25
N VAL A 24 49.34 4.17 -5.57
CA VAL A 24 48.26 3.27 -6.04
C VAL A 24 46.92 3.86 -5.74
N ASP A 25 46.77 4.58 -4.63
CA ASP A 25 45.53 5.25 -4.24
C ASP A 25 45.21 6.49 -5.11
N ALA A 26 46.25 7.12 -5.66
CA ALA A 26 46.11 8.27 -6.57
C ALA A 26 45.72 7.90 -8.00
N LEU A 27 45.77 6.60 -8.38
CA LEU A 27 45.37 6.08 -9.69
C LEU A 27 44.04 5.30 -9.64
N ALA A 28 43.40 5.18 -8.48
CA ALA A 28 42.04 4.67 -8.37
C ALA A 28 41.11 5.65 -9.10
N GLU A 29 40.68 5.27 -10.29
CA GLU A 29 39.59 5.96 -10.99
C GLU A 29 38.41 6.08 -10.02
N PRO A 30 37.77 7.27 -9.88
CA PRO A 30 36.60 7.40 -9.01
C PRO A 30 35.55 6.43 -9.51
N GLU A 31 35.25 5.43 -8.69
CA GLU A 31 34.12 4.55 -8.91
C GLU A 31 32.94 5.37 -9.42
N PRO A 32 32.31 4.98 -10.55
CA PRO A 32 31.18 5.72 -11.08
C PRO A 32 30.15 5.79 -9.97
N ASN A 33 29.92 7.01 -9.46
CA ASN A 33 28.93 7.31 -8.49
C ASN A 33 27.63 6.60 -8.90
N GLU A 34 27.38 5.43 -8.31
CA GLU A 34 26.11 4.74 -8.44
C GLU A 34 25.07 5.73 -8.00
N ARG A 35 24.56 6.48 -8.96
CA ARG A 35 23.41 7.34 -8.80
C ARG A 35 22.40 6.45 -8.12
N ARG A 36 22.18 6.67 -6.82
CA ARG A 36 21.21 5.98 -5.97
C ARG A 36 20.01 5.68 -6.84
N GLY A 37 19.91 4.42 -7.26
CA GLY A 37 19.02 3.98 -8.29
C GLY A 37 17.66 4.52 -7.94
N ARG A 38 17.14 5.36 -8.83
CA ARG A 38 15.79 5.92 -8.74
C ARG A 38 14.92 4.71 -8.48
N ARG A 39 14.50 4.51 -7.21
CA ARG A 39 13.69 3.36 -6.79
C ARG A 39 12.64 3.22 -7.86
N LYS A 40 12.71 2.14 -8.66
CA LYS A 40 11.73 1.86 -9.69
C LYS A 40 10.39 2.02 -9.00
N ARG A 41 9.65 3.09 -9.31
CA ARG A 41 8.28 3.25 -8.83
C ARG A 41 7.61 1.95 -9.26
N ARG A 42 7.27 1.10 -8.29
CA ARG A 42 6.45 -0.09 -8.56
C ARG A 42 5.28 0.44 -9.36
N SER A 43 5.17 0.05 -10.62
CA SER A 43 4.10 0.50 -11.49
C SER A 43 2.84 -0.16 -10.94
N ARG A 44 2.04 0.60 -10.21
CA ARG A 44 0.74 0.11 -9.73
C ARG A 44 -0.14 -0.13 -10.94
N ALA A 45 -0.89 -1.22 -10.91
CA ALA A 45 -1.94 -1.46 -11.88
C ALA A 45 -2.88 -0.24 -11.92
N ARG A 46 -3.20 0.24 -13.12
CA ARG A 46 -4.10 1.40 -13.25
C ARG A 46 -5.53 0.94 -13.02
N ALA A 47 -6.18 1.46 -12.00
CA ALA A 47 -7.60 1.26 -11.79
C ALA A 47 -8.40 1.73 -13.01
N ARG A 48 -9.42 0.96 -13.41
CA ARG A 48 -10.30 1.27 -14.54
C ARG A 48 -11.66 1.76 -14.05
N THR A 49 -12.11 2.90 -14.55
CA THR A 49 -13.43 3.43 -14.19
C THR A 49 -14.39 3.27 -15.37
N ILE A 50 -15.52 2.64 -15.10
CA ILE A 50 -16.63 2.47 -16.03
C ILE A 50 -17.71 3.48 -15.64
N SER A 51 -18.06 4.38 -16.57
CA SER A 51 -19.10 5.39 -16.33
C SER A 51 -20.44 4.92 -16.87
N ILE A 52 -21.42 4.75 -16.00
CA ILE A 52 -22.79 4.37 -16.39
C ILE A 52 -23.45 5.45 -17.25
N ARG A 53 -23.08 6.72 -17.09
CA ARG A 53 -23.62 7.83 -17.89
C ARG A 53 -23.27 7.75 -19.39
N ARG A 54 -22.31 6.93 -19.76
CA ARG A 54 -21.94 6.69 -21.17
C ARG A 54 -22.77 5.60 -21.84
N LEU A 55 -23.52 4.82 -21.06
CA LEU A 55 -24.36 3.78 -21.59
C LEU A 55 -25.70 4.37 -22.03
N SER A 56 -26.11 4.07 -23.25
CA SER A 56 -27.42 4.43 -23.75
C SER A 56 -28.51 3.62 -23.04
N LYS A 57 -29.73 4.14 -23.02
CA LYS A 57 -30.89 3.43 -22.44
C LYS A 57 -31.12 2.07 -23.10
N ALA A 58 -30.86 1.97 -24.41
CA ALA A 58 -30.98 0.71 -25.16
C ALA A 58 -29.94 -0.34 -24.68
N GLU A 59 -28.70 0.08 -24.44
CA GLU A 59 -27.66 -0.80 -23.93
C GLU A 59 -27.95 -1.28 -22.50
N LEU A 60 -28.47 -0.41 -21.66
CA LEU A 60 -28.88 -0.78 -20.30
C LEU A 60 -30.02 -1.80 -20.31
N ASN A 61 -31.01 -1.62 -21.19
CA ASN A 61 -32.11 -2.58 -21.33
C ASN A 61 -31.61 -3.93 -21.86
N ARG A 62 -30.75 -3.92 -22.88
CA ARG A 62 -30.13 -5.15 -23.40
C ARG A 62 -29.31 -5.87 -22.30
N GLY A 63 -28.58 -5.12 -21.49
CA GLY A 63 -27.86 -5.69 -20.35
C GLY A 63 -28.79 -6.37 -19.34
N ARG A 64 -29.95 -5.78 -19.04
CA ARG A 64 -30.96 -6.39 -18.14
C ARG A 64 -31.59 -7.66 -18.71
N GLU A 65 -31.79 -7.71 -20.02
CA GLU A 65 -32.31 -8.89 -20.71
C GLU A 65 -31.27 -10.03 -20.70
N LEU A 66 -30.00 -9.71 -20.95
CA LEU A 66 -28.92 -10.71 -20.97
C LEU A 66 -28.56 -11.20 -19.56
N TYR A 67 -28.65 -10.35 -18.58
CA TYR A 67 -28.28 -10.62 -17.18
C TYR A 67 -29.45 -10.26 -16.27
N PRO A 68 -30.51 -11.10 -16.22
CA PRO A 68 -31.65 -10.87 -15.33
C PRO A 68 -31.16 -10.89 -13.88
N ALA A 69 -31.80 -10.06 -13.05
CA ALA A 69 -31.52 -10.06 -11.61
C ALA A 69 -31.84 -11.44 -11.04
N THR A 70 -30.83 -12.10 -10.50
CA THR A 70 -30.99 -13.37 -9.78
C THR A 70 -31.08 -13.08 -8.29
N ASP A 71 -32.06 -13.67 -7.64
CA ASP A 71 -32.25 -13.60 -6.18
C ASP A 71 -31.18 -14.47 -5.48
N ASN A 72 -29.92 -14.10 -5.66
CA ASN A 72 -28.84 -14.78 -4.94
C ASN A 72 -28.80 -14.26 -3.50
N TRP A 73 -28.74 -15.18 -2.57
CA TRP A 73 -28.51 -14.84 -1.18
C TRP A 73 -27.21 -14.04 -1.02
N THR A 74 -27.27 -12.93 -0.31
CA THR A 74 -26.10 -12.11 0.03
C THR A 74 -26.08 -11.82 1.52
N PRO A 75 -24.92 -11.94 2.19
CA PRO A 75 -24.83 -11.65 3.62
C PRO A 75 -25.13 -10.18 3.89
N LYS A 76 -25.97 -9.91 4.89
CA LYS A 76 -26.37 -8.55 5.29
C LYS A 76 -25.50 -8.02 6.46
N THR A 77 -25.00 -8.91 7.28
CA THR A 77 -24.23 -8.62 8.48
C THR A 77 -22.86 -9.26 8.46
N ARG A 78 -21.94 -8.70 9.24
CA ARG A 78 -20.58 -9.27 9.36
C ARG A 78 -20.59 -10.69 9.93
N SER A 79 -21.47 -10.98 10.88
CA SER A 79 -21.59 -12.29 11.49
C SER A 79 -21.91 -13.41 10.50
N GLU A 80 -22.70 -13.10 9.45
CA GLU A 80 -23.08 -14.06 8.43
C GLU A 80 -21.94 -14.41 7.45
N CYS A 81 -20.97 -13.50 7.27
CA CYS A 81 -19.89 -13.69 6.31
C CYS A 81 -18.51 -13.90 6.92
N LYS A 82 -18.40 -13.84 8.26
CA LYS A 82 -17.09 -13.93 8.95
C LYS A 82 -16.42 -15.27 8.72
N ASP A 83 -17.19 -16.34 8.81
CA ASP A 83 -16.70 -17.73 8.75
C ASP A 83 -16.84 -18.38 7.36
N MET A 84 -17.16 -17.56 6.33
CA MET A 84 -17.26 -18.02 4.95
C MET A 84 -15.88 -18.19 4.31
N GLU A 85 -15.84 -19.03 3.28
CA GLU A 85 -14.63 -19.25 2.47
C GLU A 85 -14.11 -17.97 1.83
N ARG A 86 -12.79 -17.89 1.67
CA ARG A 86 -12.08 -16.81 0.98
C ARG A 86 -11.37 -17.38 -0.26
N PRO A 87 -11.24 -16.59 -1.31
CA PRO A 87 -11.66 -15.20 -1.54
C PRO A 87 -13.16 -14.97 -1.51
N CYS A 88 -13.62 -13.79 -1.04
CA CYS A 88 -15.04 -13.45 -0.92
C CYS A 88 -15.69 -13.30 -2.31
N PRO A 89 -16.77 -14.02 -2.63
CA PRO A 89 -17.43 -13.92 -3.94
C PRO A 89 -18.37 -12.72 -4.09
N PHE A 90 -18.71 -12.03 -2.98
CA PHE A 90 -19.74 -10.98 -2.98
C PHE A 90 -19.16 -9.61 -3.40
N VAL A 91 -18.88 -9.47 -4.68
CA VAL A 91 -18.25 -8.26 -5.26
C VAL A 91 -19.09 -7.00 -5.11
N SER A 92 -20.41 -7.14 -5.02
CA SER A 92 -21.35 -6.02 -4.80
C SER A 92 -21.35 -5.47 -3.37
N CYS A 93 -20.69 -6.15 -2.44
CA CYS A 93 -20.55 -5.69 -1.06
C CYS A 93 -19.71 -4.40 -1.00
N LYS A 94 -20.18 -3.40 -0.22
CA LYS A 94 -19.47 -2.12 -0.05
C LYS A 94 -18.08 -2.24 0.59
N TYR A 95 -17.79 -3.37 1.23
CA TYR A 95 -16.50 -3.65 1.86
C TYR A 95 -15.56 -4.49 0.97
N HIS A 96 -16.05 -4.88 -0.21
CA HIS A 96 -15.24 -5.63 -1.16
C HIS A 96 -14.21 -4.74 -1.83
N LEU A 97 -12.94 -5.19 -1.93
CA LEU A 97 -11.82 -4.39 -2.39
C LEU A 97 -11.64 -4.36 -3.91
N TYR A 98 -12.35 -5.23 -4.64
CA TYR A 98 -12.23 -5.33 -6.09
C TYR A 98 -12.93 -4.19 -6.83
N ILE A 99 -14.16 -3.87 -6.42
CA ILE A 99 -15.01 -2.85 -7.04
C ILE A 99 -15.36 -1.77 -6.03
N ASP A 100 -15.29 -0.52 -6.47
CA ASP A 100 -15.80 0.64 -5.75
C ASP A 100 -16.87 1.34 -6.60
N VAL A 101 -18.05 1.52 -6.02
CA VAL A 101 -19.19 2.18 -6.67
C VAL A 101 -19.37 3.57 -6.09
N HIS A 102 -19.26 4.60 -6.94
CA HIS A 102 -19.43 5.97 -6.49
C HIS A 102 -20.90 6.23 -6.10
N PRO A 103 -21.20 6.62 -4.85
CA PRO A 103 -22.57 6.65 -4.33
C PRO A 103 -23.52 7.61 -5.07
N VAL A 104 -23.01 8.72 -5.60
CA VAL A 104 -23.83 9.72 -6.31
C VAL A 104 -23.85 9.51 -7.82
N ARG A 105 -22.71 9.13 -8.41
CA ARG A 105 -22.57 9.01 -9.86
C ARG A 105 -22.87 7.63 -10.39
N GLY A 106 -22.86 6.61 -9.53
CA GLY A 106 -23.02 5.22 -9.91
C GLY A 106 -21.86 4.66 -10.78
N SER A 107 -20.79 5.43 -10.98
CA SER A 107 -19.62 4.95 -11.73
C SER A 107 -18.92 3.84 -10.96
N ILE A 108 -18.54 2.81 -11.70
CA ILE A 108 -17.87 1.63 -11.13
C ILE A 108 -16.37 1.76 -11.38
N LYS A 109 -15.59 1.70 -10.31
CA LYS A 109 -14.12 1.66 -10.36
C LYS A 109 -13.64 0.24 -10.07
N LEU A 110 -12.97 -0.37 -11.02
CA LEU A 110 -12.22 -1.60 -10.82
C LEU A 110 -10.84 -1.25 -10.28
N ASN A 111 -10.53 -1.69 -9.07
CA ASN A 111 -9.26 -1.38 -8.44
C ASN A 111 -8.10 -2.18 -9.06
N PHE A 112 -8.36 -3.42 -9.46
CA PHE A 112 -7.38 -4.34 -10.03
C PHE A 112 -7.93 -4.99 -11.32
N PRO A 113 -7.94 -4.26 -12.46
CA PRO A 113 -8.56 -4.75 -13.70
C PRO A 113 -7.83 -5.93 -14.34
N ASP A 114 -6.55 -6.14 -13.99
CA ASP A 114 -5.68 -7.15 -14.59
C ASP A 114 -5.56 -8.42 -13.72
N ILE A 115 -6.27 -8.47 -12.59
CA ILE A 115 -6.24 -9.59 -11.63
C ILE A 115 -7.66 -10.09 -11.44
N ASP A 116 -7.85 -11.41 -11.40
CA ASP A 116 -9.15 -12.00 -11.06
C ASP A 116 -9.39 -11.95 -9.54
N ILE A 117 -10.66 -11.98 -9.14
CA ILE A 117 -11.07 -11.98 -7.73
C ILE A 117 -10.41 -13.12 -6.96
N TRP A 118 -10.28 -14.27 -7.60
CA TRP A 118 -9.71 -15.49 -7.02
C TRP A 118 -8.19 -15.43 -6.83
N GLU A 119 -7.54 -14.51 -7.53
CA GLU A 119 -6.09 -14.27 -7.44
C GLU A 119 -5.75 -13.14 -6.44
N MET A 120 -6.75 -12.43 -5.93
CA MET A 120 -6.54 -11.35 -4.97
C MET A 120 -6.09 -11.91 -3.62
N THR A 121 -5.04 -11.33 -3.06
CA THR A 121 -4.57 -11.65 -1.71
C THR A 121 -5.56 -11.24 -0.63
N GLU A 122 -6.24 -10.11 -0.84
CA GLU A 122 -7.22 -9.55 0.07
C GLU A 122 -8.46 -9.11 -0.69
N THR A 123 -9.61 -9.62 -0.31
CA THR A 123 -10.89 -9.32 -0.96
C THR A 123 -11.84 -8.49 -0.11
N CYS A 124 -11.66 -8.47 1.21
CA CYS A 124 -12.57 -7.83 2.15
C CYS A 124 -11.83 -6.87 3.10
N ALA A 125 -12.23 -5.60 3.13
CA ALA A 125 -11.67 -4.60 4.03
C ALA A 125 -11.91 -4.92 5.52
N LEU A 126 -13.00 -5.63 5.84
CA LEU A 126 -13.29 -6.03 7.22
C LEU A 126 -12.37 -7.14 7.71
N ASP A 127 -11.98 -8.08 6.82
CA ASP A 127 -11.01 -9.13 7.17
C ASP A 127 -9.65 -8.54 7.47
N VAL A 128 -9.25 -7.51 6.72
CA VAL A 128 -8.01 -6.77 6.97
C VAL A 128 -8.08 -6.03 8.30
N ALA A 129 -9.20 -5.38 8.59
CA ALA A 129 -9.41 -4.65 9.84
C ALA A 129 -9.43 -5.57 11.08
N ASP A 130 -10.01 -6.76 10.96
CA ASP A 130 -10.07 -7.75 12.06
C ASP A 130 -8.69 -8.28 12.47
N ARG A 131 -7.70 -8.22 11.58
CA ARG A 131 -6.32 -8.64 11.86
C ARG A 131 -5.50 -7.61 12.65
N GLY A 132 -5.99 -6.39 12.76
CA GLY A 132 -5.35 -5.30 13.50
C GLY A 132 -4.68 -4.25 12.62
N GLY A 133 -3.78 -3.45 13.23
CA GLY A 133 -3.12 -2.33 12.55
C GLY A 133 -2.10 -2.79 11.52
N ILE A 134 -2.14 -2.17 10.34
CA ILE A 134 -1.16 -2.35 9.26
C ILE A 134 -0.63 -0.99 8.81
N THR A 135 0.47 -0.96 8.05
CA THR A 135 1.07 0.30 7.61
C THR A 135 0.23 0.98 6.52
N LEU A 136 0.36 2.32 6.39
CA LEU A 136 -0.34 3.08 5.34
C LEU A 136 0.10 2.66 3.93
N GLU A 137 1.32 2.14 3.79
CA GLU A 137 1.83 1.56 2.56
C GLU A 137 1.07 0.28 2.19
N ASP A 138 0.91 -0.63 3.14
CA ASP A 138 0.21 -1.91 2.93
C ASP A 138 -1.27 -1.67 2.62
N VAL A 139 -1.93 -0.76 3.37
CA VAL A 139 -3.31 -0.32 3.03
C VAL A 139 -3.36 0.23 1.60
N GLY A 140 -2.37 1.02 1.23
CA GLY A 140 -2.26 1.56 -0.12
C GLY A 140 -2.11 0.50 -1.21
N GLU A 141 -1.38 -0.57 -0.96
CA GLU A 141 -1.25 -1.71 -1.87
C GLU A 141 -2.56 -2.49 -1.98
N ILE A 142 -3.19 -2.81 -0.86
CA ILE A 142 -4.47 -3.54 -0.78
C ILE A 142 -5.60 -2.79 -1.48
N MET A 143 -5.67 -1.47 -1.34
CA MET A 143 -6.74 -0.64 -1.92
C MET A 143 -6.37 -0.01 -3.28
N ASN A 144 -5.20 -0.29 -3.81
CA ASN A 144 -4.64 0.38 -5.00
C ASN A 144 -4.66 1.91 -4.89
N LEU A 145 -4.29 2.42 -3.72
CA LEU A 145 -4.18 3.84 -3.40
C LEU A 145 -2.74 4.24 -3.08
N THR A 146 -2.42 5.52 -3.23
CA THR A 146 -1.15 6.04 -2.75
C THR A 146 -1.18 6.16 -1.22
N ARG A 147 -0.02 5.99 -0.55
CA ARG A 147 0.13 6.21 0.89
C ARG A 147 -0.49 7.55 1.33
N GLU A 148 -0.21 8.62 0.56
CA GLU A 148 -0.74 9.95 0.87
C GLU A 148 -2.27 9.99 0.77
N ARG A 149 -2.87 9.27 -0.20
CA ARG A 149 -4.32 9.18 -0.28
C ARG A 149 -4.91 8.40 0.89
N VAL A 150 -4.26 7.34 1.32
CA VAL A 150 -4.67 6.59 2.53
C VAL A 150 -4.62 7.50 3.75
N ARG A 151 -3.53 8.26 3.94
CA ARG A 151 -3.39 9.22 5.04
C ARG A 151 -4.51 10.29 5.04
N GLN A 152 -4.87 10.80 3.86
CA GLN A 152 -5.98 11.77 3.74
C GLN A 152 -7.32 11.16 4.13
N VAL A 153 -7.59 9.93 3.71
CA VAL A 153 -8.84 9.22 4.05
C VAL A 153 -8.90 8.92 5.54
N GLU A 154 -7.80 8.47 6.13
CA GLU A 154 -7.67 8.23 7.57
C GLU A 154 -7.95 9.50 8.37
N THR A 155 -7.26 10.60 8.05
CA THR A 155 -7.44 11.89 8.74
C THR A 155 -8.89 12.39 8.64
N ALA A 156 -9.51 12.29 7.46
CA ALA A 156 -10.91 12.68 7.27
C ALA A 156 -11.87 11.75 8.03
N GLY A 157 -11.57 10.46 8.12
CA GLY A 157 -12.36 9.50 8.89
C GLY A 157 -12.29 9.78 10.39
N LEU A 158 -11.09 10.02 10.93
CA LEU A 158 -10.88 10.35 12.33
C LEU A 158 -11.58 11.65 12.72
N ALA A 159 -11.51 12.69 11.89
CA ALA A 159 -12.23 13.95 12.11
C ALA A 159 -13.74 13.71 12.21
N ARG A 160 -14.34 12.95 11.29
CA ARG A 160 -15.76 12.61 11.34
C ARG A 160 -16.16 11.84 12.60
N LEU A 161 -15.32 10.91 13.04
CA LEU A 161 -15.56 10.17 14.28
C LEU A 161 -15.49 11.08 15.51
N GLN A 162 -14.60 12.07 15.51
CA GLN A 162 -14.50 13.06 16.57
C GLN A 162 -15.75 13.94 16.62
N ASP A 163 -16.19 14.46 15.47
CA ASP A 163 -17.42 15.26 15.36
C ASP A 163 -18.64 14.47 15.90
N LEU A 164 -18.80 13.20 15.52
CA LEU A 164 -19.89 12.35 16.00
C LEU A 164 -19.82 12.13 17.50
N ARG A 165 -18.64 11.96 18.08
CA ARG A 165 -18.45 11.79 19.52
C ARG A 165 -18.81 13.07 20.28
N ASP A 166 -18.45 14.23 19.74
CA ASP A 166 -18.73 15.52 20.37
C ASP A 166 -20.23 15.83 20.31
N VAL A 167 -20.92 15.51 19.21
CA VAL A 167 -22.39 15.59 19.10
C VAL A 167 -23.05 14.65 20.09
N ALA A 168 -22.60 13.40 20.24
CA ALA A 168 -23.16 12.45 21.20
C ALA A 168 -22.99 12.94 22.66
N ARG A 169 -21.84 13.52 22.99
CA ARG A 169 -21.60 14.12 24.30
C ARG A 169 -22.56 15.31 24.55
N HIS A 170 -22.70 16.19 23.56
CA HIS A 170 -23.60 17.35 23.68
C HIS A 170 -25.03 16.91 23.95
N ASN A 171 -25.54 15.94 23.21
CA ASN A 171 -26.89 15.39 23.42
C ASN A 171 -27.08 14.74 24.78
N ALA A 172 -26.03 14.14 25.36
CA ALA A 172 -26.09 13.55 26.70
C ALA A 172 -26.21 14.62 27.85
N TYR A 173 -25.82 15.86 27.57
CA TYR A 173 -25.96 16.96 28.54
C TYR A 173 -27.31 17.74 28.43
N VAL A 174 -28.06 17.51 27.34
CA VAL A 174 -29.35 18.23 27.07
C VAL A 174 -30.55 17.38 27.48
N THR A 175 -30.36 16.10 27.79
CA THR A 175 -31.41 15.22 28.37
C THR A 175 -31.27 15.12 29.88
#